data_ba589226241ea3b28f023fc5dd18841a
#
_entry.id   ba589226241ea3b28f023fc5dd18841a
#
_cell.length_a   1.000
_cell.length_b   1.000
_cell.length_c   1.000
_cell.angle_alpha   90.00
_cell.angle_beta   90.00
_cell.angle_gamma   90.00
#
_symmetry.space_group_name_H-M   'P 1'
#
loop_
_entity.id
_entity.type
_entity.pdbx_description
1 polymer ?
#
loop_
_entity_poly.entity_id
_entity_poly.type
_entity_poly.pdbx_seq_one_letter_code
_entity_poly.pdbx_strand_id
1 'polypeptide(L)'
;MRHLFTIDTHDYDPNGTKEVRPSVRGIILREGKVLLVHSLKYDYYKFPGGGIEPGEGMEAALGREVREETGFQVLPGSIREYGLVRRISRGKHTDVFYQDNYYFLCDIGAAVGQELDDYEDEEHFTPEFVKPERAIHVNRFHDHQGKWGIVQQRDNRVLEMLMEEGYFS
;
A
#
# COMPACT_ATOMS: atom_id res chain seq x y z
N MET A 1 16.55 -5.93 -1.65
CA MET A 1 15.75 -4.75 -1.21
C MET A 1 15.87 -4.57 0.30
N ARG A 2 16.03 -3.33 0.77
CA ARG A 2 16.17 -2.98 2.18
C ARG A 2 14.93 -3.40 2.99
N HIS A 3 15.11 -4.10 4.10
CA HIS A 3 14.04 -4.40 5.04
C HIS A 3 13.79 -3.17 5.93
N LEU A 4 12.56 -2.63 5.89
CA LEU A 4 12.19 -1.44 6.65
C LEU A 4 11.82 -1.77 8.09
N PHE A 5 10.82 -2.62 8.26
CA PHE A 5 10.36 -3.12 9.55
C PHE A 5 9.44 -4.33 9.36
N THR A 6 9.11 -4.99 10.47
CA THR A 6 8.17 -6.10 10.51
C THR A 6 7.01 -5.76 11.44
N ILE A 7 5.79 -6.06 10.99
CA ILE A 7 4.61 -6.09 11.85
C ILE A 7 4.28 -7.56 12.09
N ASP A 8 4.47 -8.01 13.31
CA ASP A 8 4.13 -9.37 13.74
C ASP A 8 3.12 -9.26 14.88
N THR A 9 1.90 -9.77 14.64
CA THR A 9 0.81 -9.65 15.62
C THR A 9 0.84 -10.72 16.69
N HIS A 10 1.61 -11.79 16.48
CA HIS A 10 1.73 -12.93 17.42
C HIS A 10 0.38 -13.56 17.83
N ASP A 11 -0.65 -13.41 17.00
CA ASP A 11 -2.03 -13.88 17.25
C ASP A 11 -2.39 -15.15 16.47
N TYR A 12 -1.41 -15.94 16.09
CA TYR A 12 -1.53 -17.10 15.23
C TYR A 12 -0.75 -18.30 15.78
N ASP A 13 -1.09 -19.51 15.28
CA ASP A 13 -0.29 -20.72 15.52
C ASP A 13 0.87 -20.77 14.51
N PRO A 14 2.13 -20.62 14.96
CA PRO A 14 3.29 -20.61 14.06
C PRO A 14 3.53 -21.95 13.36
N ASN A 15 2.94 -23.05 13.86
CA ASN A 15 3.05 -24.39 13.29
C ASN A 15 1.82 -24.78 12.44
N GLY A 16 0.86 -23.89 12.29
CA GLY A 16 -0.36 -24.11 11.53
C GLY A 16 -0.19 -23.90 10.02
N THR A 17 -1.31 -23.90 9.32
CA THR A 17 -1.34 -23.65 7.87
C THR A 17 -0.89 -22.23 7.55
N LYS A 18 -0.14 -22.05 6.44
CA LYS A 18 0.47 -20.77 6.08
C LYS A 18 0.12 -20.36 4.66
N GLU A 19 -0.32 -19.11 4.51
CA GLU A 19 -0.44 -18.43 3.22
C GLU A 19 0.70 -17.41 3.08
N VAL A 20 1.43 -17.47 1.97
CA VAL A 20 2.46 -16.51 1.62
C VAL A 20 1.97 -15.70 0.42
N ARG A 21 1.77 -14.39 0.60
CA ARG A 21 1.20 -13.54 -0.44
C ARG A 21 1.99 -12.23 -0.58
N PRO A 22 3.04 -12.21 -1.41
CA PRO A 22 3.80 -10.98 -1.65
C PRO A 22 2.92 -9.92 -2.34
N SER A 23 3.19 -8.65 -2.03
CA SER A 23 2.50 -7.51 -2.64
C SER A 23 3.48 -6.42 -3.03
N VAL A 24 3.04 -5.53 -3.93
CA VAL A 24 3.77 -4.34 -4.36
C VAL A 24 3.00 -3.08 -3.96
N ARG A 25 3.73 -2.00 -3.64
CA ARG A 25 3.17 -0.69 -3.28
C ARG A 25 3.92 0.41 -4.01
N GLY A 26 3.18 1.36 -4.58
CA GLY A 26 3.76 2.49 -5.30
C GLY A 26 3.87 3.73 -4.43
N ILE A 27 5.06 4.35 -4.42
CA ILE A 27 5.32 5.65 -3.80
C ILE A 27 5.48 6.66 -4.93
N ILE A 28 4.48 7.51 -5.12
CA ILE A 28 4.46 8.53 -6.18
C ILE A 28 4.40 9.90 -5.51
N LEU A 29 5.46 10.68 -5.68
CA LEU A 29 5.64 11.97 -5.03
C LEU A 29 5.51 13.10 -6.04
N ARG A 30 4.81 14.17 -5.67
CA ARG A 30 4.66 15.36 -6.50
C ARG A 30 4.42 16.59 -5.62
N GLU A 31 5.29 17.61 -5.77
CA GLU A 31 5.13 18.91 -5.11
C GLU A 31 4.90 18.82 -3.59
N GLY A 32 5.68 17.99 -2.91
CA GLY A 32 5.58 17.79 -1.45
C GLY A 32 4.38 16.95 -1.00
N LYS A 33 3.69 16.32 -1.96
CA LYS A 33 2.55 15.42 -1.70
C LYS A 33 2.84 14.01 -2.18
N VAL A 34 2.04 13.07 -1.73
CA VAL A 34 2.09 11.67 -2.13
C VAL A 34 0.75 11.24 -2.70
N LEU A 35 0.78 10.45 -3.76
CA LEU A 35 -0.43 9.85 -4.32
C LEU A 35 -0.83 8.65 -3.45
N LEU A 36 -1.98 8.75 -2.81
CA LEU A 36 -2.56 7.67 -2.02
C LEU A 36 -3.96 7.34 -2.52
N VAL A 37 -4.42 6.17 -2.18
CA VAL A 37 -5.83 5.76 -2.38
C VAL A 37 -6.60 6.11 -1.12
N HIS A 38 -7.63 6.93 -1.27
CA HIS A 38 -8.54 7.31 -0.21
C HIS A 38 -9.79 6.44 -0.26
N SER A 39 -10.03 5.66 0.80
CA SER A 39 -11.32 4.99 0.98
C SER A 39 -12.32 6.03 1.48
N LEU A 40 -13.26 6.44 0.64
CA LEU A 40 -14.27 7.44 1.04
C LEU A 40 -15.25 6.87 2.06
N LYS A 41 -15.53 5.57 1.99
CA LYS A 41 -16.46 4.90 2.90
C LYS A 41 -15.94 4.85 4.33
N TYR A 42 -14.67 4.51 4.53
CA TYR A 42 -14.08 4.32 5.85
C TYR A 42 -13.09 5.42 6.25
N ASP A 43 -12.88 6.40 5.36
CA ASP A 43 -12.02 7.56 5.58
C ASP A 43 -10.61 7.19 6.05
N TYR A 44 -9.90 6.41 5.24
CA TYR A 44 -8.48 6.14 5.44
C TYR A 44 -7.72 6.22 4.12
N TYR A 45 -6.41 6.38 4.24
CA TYR A 45 -5.47 6.43 3.11
C TYR A 45 -4.55 5.22 3.11
N LYS A 46 -4.22 4.71 1.93
CA LYS A 46 -3.21 3.66 1.73
C LYS A 46 -2.38 3.92 0.48
N PHE A 47 -1.16 3.38 0.43
CA PHE A 47 -0.40 3.36 -0.82
C PHE A 47 -1.10 2.47 -1.85
N PRO A 48 -1.14 2.91 -3.12
CA PRO A 48 -1.69 2.07 -4.18
C PRO A 48 -0.84 0.81 -4.36
N GLY A 49 -1.50 -0.32 -4.55
CA GLY A 49 -0.84 -1.60 -4.73
C GLY A 49 -1.68 -2.76 -4.24
N GLY A 50 -1.17 -3.95 -4.46
CA GLY A 50 -1.84 -5.19 -4.09
C GLY A 50 -0.98 -6.42 -4.34
N GLY A 51 -1.60 -7.59 -4.32
CA GLY A 51 -0.92 -8.87 -4.45
C GLY A 51 -0.28 -9.08 -5.82
N ILE A 52 0.88 -9.74 -5.81
CA ILE A 52 1.55 -10.20 -7.02
C ILE A 52 0.88 -11.49 -7.45
N GLU A 53 0.46 -11.58 -8.71
CA GLU A 53 -0.15 -12.79 -9.26
C GLU A 53 0.90 -13.85 -9.61
N PRO A 54 0.52 -15.15 -9.62
CA PRO A 54 1.44 -16.21 -10.01
C PRO A 54 2.05 -15.96 -11.40
N GLY A 55 3.40 -16.02 -11.47
CA GLY A 55 4.14 -15.77 -12.72
C GLY A 55 4.30 -14.31 -13.11
N GLU A 56 3.74 -13.38 -12.35
CA GLU A 56 3.84 -11.94 -12.59
C GLU A 56 5.13 -11.38 -11.96
N GLY A 57 5.87 -10.54 -12.72
CA GLY A 57 7.00 -9.81 -12.15
C GLY A 57 6.56 -8.64 -11.28
N MET A 58 7.43 -8.19 -10.37
CA MET A 58 7.11 -7.09 -9.44
C MET A 58 6.77 -5.79 -10.14
N GLU A 59 7.53 -5.40 -11.18
CA GLU A 59 7.27 -4.16 -11.92
C GLU A 59 5.95 -4.23 -12.70
N ALA A 60 5.62 -5.38 -13.27
CA ALA A 60 4.35 -5.60 -13.97
C ALA A 60 3.17 -5.52 -12.97
N ALA A 61 3.31 -6.16 -11.80
CA ALA A 61 2.31 -6.09 -10.74
C ALA A 61 2.11 -4.64 -10.27
N LEU A 62 3.21 -3.90 -10.06
CA LEU A 62 3.14 -2.50 -9.65
C LEU A 62 2.38 -1.65 -10.68
N GLY A 63 2.72 -1.78 -11.95
CA GLY A 63 2.04 -1.05 -13.04
C GLY A 63 0.55 -1.38 -13.11
N ARG A 64 0.19 -2.65 -12.99
CA ARG A 64 -1.20 -3.12 -12.99
C ARG A 64 -1.98 -2.56 -11.81
N GLU A 65 -1.47 -2.72 -10.59
CA GLU A 65 -2.17 -2.28 -9.37
C GLU A 65 -2.32 -0.76 -9.30
N VAL A 66 -1.27 -0.01 -9.62
CA VAL A 66 -1.34 1.46 -9.64
C VAL A 66 -2.39 1.93 -10.65
N ARG A 67 -2.41 1.33 -11.85
CA ARG A 67 -3.42 1.66 -12.87
C ARG A 67 -4.83 1.31 -12.40
N GLU A 68 -5.04 0.13 -11.87
CA GLU A 68 -6.37 -0.32 -11.43
C GLU A 68 -6.92 0.58 -10.32
N GLU A 69 -6.12 0.92 -9.32
CA GLU A 69 -6.59 1.70 -8.16
C GLU A 69 -6.58 3.21 -8.37
N THR A 70 -5.65 3.75 -9.17
CA THR A 70 -5.49 5.21 -9.32
C THR A 70 -5.86 5.74 -10.70
N GLY A 71 -5.94 4.87 -11.71
CA GLY A 71 -6.17 5.26 -13.09
C GLY A 71 -4.94 5.82 -13.81
N PHE A 72 -3.77 5.84 -13.19
CA PHE A 72 -2.55 6.35 -13.80
C PHE A 72 -1.62 5.24 -14.26
N GLN A 73 -0.94 5.49 -15.37
CA GLN A 73 0.09 4.59 -15.91
C GLN A 73 1.43 4.89 -15.27
N VAL A 74 2.09 3.88 -14.71
CA VAL A 74 3.45 3.97 -14.19
C VAL A 74 4.43 4.08 -15.39
N LEU A 75 5.39 5.00 -15.28
CA LEU A 75 6.46 5.12 -16.28
C LEU A 75 7.54 4.05 -16.01
N PRO A 76 7.76 3.08 -16.92
CA PRO A 76 8.61 1.92 -16.62
C PRO A 76 10.03 2.26 -16.21
N GLY A 77 10.65 3.24 -16.84
CA GLY A 77 12.02 3.67 -16.53
C GLY A 77 12.19 4.42 -15.23
N SER A 78 11.09 4.71 -14.52
CA SER A 78 11.10 5.49 -13.27
C SER A 78 11.10 4.63 -12.00
N ILE A 79 10.91 3.33 -12.12
CA ILE A 79 10.74 2.43 -10.97
C ILE A 79 12.07 2.22 -10.24
N ARG A 80 12.07 2.51 -8.92
CA ARG A 80 13.24 2.35 -8.06
C ARG A 80 12.83 1.70 -6.75
N GLU A 81 13.64 0.78 -6.25
CA GLU A 81 13.40 0.13 -4.97
C GLU A 81 13.45 1.13 -3.82
N TYR A 82 12.49 1.06 -2.90
CA TYR A 82 12.54 1.79 -1.63
C TYR A 82 12.82 0.85 -0.46
N GLY A 83 12.03 -0.18 -0.29
CA GLY A 83 12.21 -1.15 0.78
C GLY A 83 11.01 -2.07 0.93
N LEU A 84 11.13 -3.06 1.81
CA LEU A 84 10.03 -3.98 2.10
C LEU A 84 9.59 -3.90 3.56
N VAL A 85 8.29 -4.05 3.76
CA VAL A 85 7.66 -4.23 5.08
C VAL A 85 7.09 -5.64 5.16
N ARG A 86 7.51 -6.39 6.17
CA ARG A 86 7.02 -7.75 6.42
C ARG A 86 5.84 -7.72 7.36
N ARG A 87 4.78 -8.41 6.99
CA ARG A 87 3.62 -8.66 7.85
C ARG A 87 3.52 -10.13 8.15
N ILE A 88 3.39 -10.47 9.43
CA ILE A 88 3.08 -11.82 9.89
C ILE A 88 1.89 -11.69 10.85
N SER A 89 0.78 -12.31 10.51
CA SER A 89 -0.44 -12.20 11.29
C SER A 89 -1.31 -13.44 11.10
N ARG A 90 -2.37 -13.53 11.87
CA ARG A 90 -3.41 -14.54 11.63
C ARG A 90 -4.00 -14.34 10.23
N GLY A 91 -4.18 -15.43 9.50
CA GLY A 91 -4.82 -15.44 8.19
C GLY A 91 -6.35 -15.44 8.28
N LYS A 92 -7.01 -15.05 7.20
CA LYS A 92 -8.47 -15.13 7.09
C LYS A 92 -8.95 -16.58 6.98
N HIS A 93 -8.20 -17.39 6.25
CA HIS A 93 -8.52 -18.79 5.95
C HIS A 93 -7.41 -19.78 6.34
N THR A 94 -6.28 -19.26 6.82
CA THR A 94 -5.12 -20.02 7.26
C THR A 94 -4.70 -19.55 8.65
N ASP A 95 -3.90 -20.35 9.34
CA ASP A 95 -3.41 -19.98 10.68
C ASP A 95 -2.44 -18.80 10.63
N VAL A 96 -1.59 -18.76 9.59
CA VAL A 96 -0.58 -17.72 9.40
C VAL A 96 -0.73 -17.07 8.04
N PHE A 97 -0.77 -15.75 8.02
CA PHE A 97 -0.65 -14.93 6.82
C PHE A 97 0.72 -14.23 6.84
N TYR A 98 1.55 -14.53 5.84
CA TYR A 98 2.89 -13.98 5.69
C TYR A 98 2.95 -13.15 4.42
N GLN A 99 3.29 -11.87 4.55
CA GLN A 99 3.30 -10.97 3.41
C GLN A 99 4.52 -10.04 3.46
N ASP A 100 5.34 -10.08 2.41
CA ASP A 100 6.32 -9.06 2.13
C ASP A 100 5.68 -8.01 1.21
N ASN A 101 5.59 -6.77 1.69
CA ASN A 101 5.11 -5.64 0.92
C ASN A 101 6.31 -4.88 0.35
N TYR A 102 6.49 -4.94 -0.97
CA TYR A 102 7.61 -4.30 -1.67
C TYR A 102 7.22 -2.91 -2.12
N TYR A 103 7.86 -1.90 -1.55
CA TYR A 103 7.61 -0.48 -1.86
C TYR A 103 8.59 0.00 -2.92
N PHE A 104 8.06 0.62 -3.97
CA PHE A 104 8.82 1.21 -5.07
C PHE A 104 8.49 2.68 -5.23
N LEU A 105 9.51 3.51 -5.36
CA LEU A 105 9.36 4.87 -5.89
C LEU A 105 9.14 4.77 -7.39
N CYS A 106 8.17 5.52 -7.91
CA CYS A 106 7.93 5.59 -9.34
C CYS A 106 7.25 6.89 -9.73
N ASP A 107 7.29 7.20 -11.04
CA ASP A 107 6.59 8.31 -11.64
C ASP A 107 5.41 7.82 -12.46
N ILE A 108 4.43 8.67 -12.64
CA ILE A 108 3.23 8.37 -13.41
C ILE A 108 3.11 9.28 -14.64
N GLY A 109 2.54 8.73 -15.70
CA GLY A 109 2.24 9.44 -16.94
C GLY A 109 0.74 9.69 -17.09
N ALA A 110 0.20 9.28 -18.25
CA ALA A 110 -1.18 9.54 -18.63
C ALA A 110 -2.19 8.85 -17.71
N ALA A 111 -3.33 9.51 -17.48
CA ALA A 111 -4.52 8.90 -16.90
C ALA A 111 -5.17 7.96 -17.93
N VAL A 112 -5.40 6.72 -17.54
CA VAL A 112 -6.01 5.67 -18.38
C VAL A 112 -7.29 5.08 -17.78
N GLY A 113 -7.73 5.63 -16.64
CA GLY A 113 -8.95 5.21 -15.93
C GLY A 113 -8.72 4.10 -14.91
N GLN A 114 -9.50 4.14 -13.84
CA GLN A 114 -9.51 3.13 -12.78
C GLN A 114 -10.19 1.84 -13.25
N GLU A 115 -9.81 0.74 -12.59
CA GLU A 115 -10.41 -0.58 -12.80
C GLU A 115 -10.48 -1.27 -11.44
N LEU A 116 -11.44 -0.81 -10.60
CA LEU A 116 -11.59 -1.26 -9.22
C LEU A 116 -12.24 -2.64 -9.16
N ASP A 117 -11.78 -3.48 -8.22
CA ASP A 117 -12.51 -4.70 -7.90
C ASP A 117 -13.74 -4.40 -7.02
N ASP A 118 -14.54 -5.42 -6.71
CA ASP A 118 -15.84 -5.24 -6.05
C ASP A 118 -15.73 -4.53 -4.71
N TYR A 119 -14.75 -4.89 -3.85
CA TYR A 119 -14.62 -4.27 -2.53
C TYR A 119 -14.04 -2.86 -2.61
N GLU A 120 -13.16 -2.61 -3.55
CA GLU A 120 -12.56 -1.30 -3.79
C GLU A 120 -13.60 -0.30 -4.31
N ASP A 121 -14.47 -0.76 -5.20
CA ASP A 121 -15.60 0.03 -5.68
C ASP A 121 -16.60 0.30 -4.54
N GLU A 122 -16.92 -0.70 -3.73
CA GLU A 122 -17.78 -0.55 -2.54
C GLU A 122 -17.21 0.45 -1.54
N GLU A 123 -15.90 0.45 -1.32
CA GLU A 123 -15.23 1.41 -0.45
C GLU A 123 -15.04 2.79 -1.10
N HIS A 124 -15.37 2.95 -2.37
CA HIS A 124 -15.18 4.19 -3.15
C HIS A 124 -13.71 4.64 -3.14
N PHE A 125 -12.81 3.76 -3.56
CA PHE A 125 -11.39 4.08 -3.66
C PHE A 125 -11.14 5.21 -4.67
N THR A 126 -10.55 6.29 -4.17
CA THR A 126 -10.31 7.50 -4.96
C THR A 126 -8.83 7.90 -4.86
N PRO A 127 -8.12 8.11 -5.99
CA PRO A 127 -6.74 8.58 -5.95
C PRO A 127 -6.70 10.06 -5.52
N GLU A 128 -5.75 10.39 -4.65
CA GLU A 128 -5.60 11.74 -4.13
C GLU A 128 -4.13 12.05 -3.85
N PHE A 129 -3.64 13.19 -4.35
CA PHE A 129 -2.36 13.76 -3.91
C PHE A 129 -2.59 14.49 -2.59
N VAL A 130 -2.02 13.99 -1.52
CA VAL A 130 -2.24 14.47 -0.16
C VAL A 130 -0.90 14.74 0.54
N LYS A 131 -0.88 15.71 1.45
CA LYS A 131 0.28 15.91 2.32
C LYS A 131 0.42 14.71 3.27
N PRO A 132 1.64 14.21 3.50
CA PRO A 132 1.82 13.02 4.34
C PRO A 132 1.27 13.19 5.74
N GLU A 133 1.41 14.38 6.35
CA GLU A 133 0.89 14.68 7.67
C GLU A 133 -0.63 14.55 7.74
N ARG A 134 -1.32 14.97 6.67
CA ARG A 134 -2.79 14.86 6.57
C ARG A 134 -3.21 13.40 6.53
N ALA A 135 -2.57 12.58 5.68
CA ALA A 135 -2.89 11.16 5.57
C ALA A 135 -2.65 10.43 6.89
N ILE A 136 -1.51 10.68 7.54
CA ILE A 136 -1.18 10.10 8.85
C ILE A 136 -2.23 10.48 9.89
N HIS A 137 -2.63 11.75 9.93
CA HIS A 137 -3.64 12.25 10.87
C HIS A 137 -5.01 11.58 10.66
N VAL A 138 -5.47 11.53 9.41
CA VAL A 138 -6.74 10.88 9.06
C VAL A 138 -6.71 9.40 9.46
N ASN A 139 -5.66 8.68 9.10
CA ASN A 139 -5.50 7.27 9.43
C ASN A 139 -5.50 7.02 10.95
N ARG A 140 -4.96 7.93 11.73
CA ARG A 140 -4.78 7.75 13.18
C ARG A 140 -5.97 8.20 14.01
N PHE A 141 -6.65 9.28 13.59
CA PHE A 141 -7.62 9.98 14.44
C PHE A 141 -9.05 10.06 13.90
N HIS A 142 -9.29 9.79 12.61
CA HIS A 142 -10.64 9.77 12.07
C HIS A 142 -11.36 8.46 12.40
N ASP A 143 -12.68 8.49 12.39
CA ASP A 143 -13.50 7.30 12.55
C ASP A 143 -13.48 6.47 11.27
N HIS A 144 -13.07 5.22 11.38
CA HIS A 144 -13.01 4.26 10.27
C HIS A 144 -14.10 3.20 10.35
N GLN A 145 -15.12 3.39 11.20
CA GLN A 145 -16.23 2.45 11.39
C GLN A 145 -15.72 1.02 11.71
N GLY A 146 -14.66 0.92 12.53
CA GLY A 146 -14.04 -0.35 12.90
C GLY A 146 -13.04 -0.91 11.88
N LYS A 147 -12.82 -0.22 10.76
CA LYS A 147 -11.89 -0.66 9.68
C LYS A 147 -10.41 -0.37 9.99
N TRP A 148 -10.08 0.19 11.15
CA TRP A 148 -8.68 0.42 11.54
C TRP A 148 -7.93 -0.90 11.67
N GLY A 149 -6.72 -0.98 11.11
CA GLY A 149 -5.95 -2.21 11.15
C GLY A 149 -4.52 -2.06 10.65
N ILE A 150 -3.90 -3.20 10.34
CA ILE A 150 -2.48 -3.31 9.98
C ILE A 150 -2.13 -2.44 8.78
N VAL A 151 -3.01 -2.31 7.78
CA VAL A 151 -2.75 -1.51 6.57
C VAL A 151 -2.48 -0.06 6.91
N GLN A 152 -3.32 0.55 7.75
CA GLN A 152 -3.16 1.95 8.15
C GLN A 152 -1.89 2.15 9.01
N GLN A 153 -1.62 1.24 9.93
CA GLN A 153 -0.40 1.27 10.75
C GLN A 153 0.86 1.16 9.90
N ARG A 154 0.88 0.20 8.98
CA ARG A 154 1.99 -0.03 8.07
C ARG A 154 2.27 1.21 7.22
N ASP A 155 1.24 1.72 6.55
CA ASP A 155 1.38 2.83 5.62
C ASP A 155 1.71 4.15 6.33
N ASN A 156 1.16 4.38 7.52
CA ASN A 156 1.56 5.53 8.34
C ASN A 156 3.06 5.49 8.67
N ARG A 157 3.59 4.32 9.07
CA ARG A 157 5.02 4.22 9.40
C ARG A 157 5.90 4.44 8.17
N VAL A 158 5.49 3.95 7.01
CA VAL A 158 6.24 4.23 5.75
C VAL A 158 6.20 5.73 5.42
N LEU A 159 5.06 6.39 5.57
CA LEU A 159 4.97 7.86 5.39
C LEU A 159 5.88 8.62 6.35
N GLU A 160 5.92 8.23 7.63
CA GLU A 160 6.83 8.82 8.62
C GLU A 160 8.30 8.64 8.21
N MET A 161 8.69 7.45 7.77
CA MET A 161 10.06 7.18 7.29
C MET A 161 10.42 8.06 6.08
N LEU A 162 9.51 8.19 5.12
CA LEU A 162 9.72 9.07 3.96
C LEU A 162 9.91 10.54 4.38
N MET A 163 9.17 10.99 5.39
CA MET A 163 9.33 12.34 5.96
C MET A 163 10.69 12.48 6.65
N GLU A 164 11.06 11.52 7.49
CA GLU A 164 12.35 11.50 8.20
C GLU A 164 13.54 11.50 7.23
N GLU A 165 13.40 10.83 6.09
CA GLU A 165 14.42 10.73 5.04
C GLU A 165 14.41 11.92 4.05
N GLY A 166 13.51 12.90 4.24
CA GLY A 166 13.50 14.15 3.48
C GLY A 166 12.84 14.10 2.10
N TYR A 167 12.05 13.07 1.81
CA TYR A 167 11.39 12.92 0.50
C TYR A 167 10.34 13.98 0.19
N PHE A 168 9.86 14.70 1.18
CA PHE A 168 8.84 15.75 1.01
C PHE A 168 9.40 17.17 1.14
N SER A 169 10.68 17.31 1.33
CA SER A 169 11.35 18.61 1.48
C SER A 169 11.68 19.24 0.15
#